data_086cff36bc378c2078df4e50f80680ee
#
_entry.id   086cff36bc378c2078df4e50f80680ee
#
_cell.length_a   1.000
_cell.length_b   1.000
_cell.length_c   1.000
_cell.angle_alpha   90.00
_cell.angle_beta   90.00
_cell.angle_gamma   90.00
#
_symmetry.space_group_name_H-M   'P 1'
#
loop_
_entity.id
_entity.type
_entity.pdbx_description
1 polymer ?
#
loop_
_entity_poly.entity_id
_entity_poly.type
_entity_poly.pdbx_seq_one_letter_code
_entity_poly.pdbx_strand_id
1 'polypeptide(L)' 'MDTDPPFRFVTASLQVDYLRPTPLGTALEVRGRVEEIGRRKVIVSATVSAEGEVCVRGRVVAVQMPEHMMP' A
#
# COMPACT_ATOMS: atom_id res chain seq x y z
N MET A 1 -0.70 -17.05 -12.46
CA MET A 1 -0.14 -17.30 -12.06
C MET A 1 -0.25 -18.31 -11.40
N ASP A 2 0.18 -18.95 -11.60
CA ASP A 2 0.04 -20.01 -11.11
C ASP A 2 0.97 -20.43 -10.21
N THR A 3 1.93 -19.86 -9.95
CA THR A 3 2.92 -20.23 -9.01
C THR A 3 2.63 -19.52 -7.74
N ASP A 4 2.23 -20.23 -6.75
CA ASP A 4 2.02 -19.65 -5.45
C ASP A 4 3.34 -19.38 -4.82
N PRO A 5 3.59 -18.17 -4.34
CA PRO A 5 4.82 -17.92 -3.61
C PRO A 5 4.79 -18.72 -2.30
N PRO A 6 5.97 -19.02 -1.74
CA PRO A 6 6.02 -19.70 -0.46
C PRO A 6 5.41 -18.88 0.66
N PHE A 7 5.28 -17.57 0.47
CA PHE A 7 4.68 -16.70 1.45
C PHE A 7 3.48 -16.03 0.83
N ARG A 8 2.42 -15.96 1.58
CA ARG A 8 1.22 -15.26 1.15
C ARG A 8 0.97 -14.11 2.08
N PHE A 9 0.68 -12.95 1.49
CA PHE A 9 0.33 -11.78 2.24
C PHE A 9 -1.10 -11.41 1.94
N VAL A 10 -1.83 -11.04 2.98
CA VAL A 10 -3.18 -10.53 2.82
C VAL A 10 -3.21 -9.13 3.39
N THR A 11 -4.04 -8.29 2.82
CA THR A 11 -4.19 -6.95 3.31
C THR A 11 -5.02 -6.99 4.58
N ALA A 12 -4.38 -6.62 5.67
CA ALA A 12 -5.05 -6.57 6.95
C ALA A 12 -5.73 -5.23 7.18
N SER A 13 -5.20 -4.18 6.56
CA SER A 13 -5.72 -2.84 6.76
C SER A 13 -5.35 -1.99 5.55
N LEU A 14 -6.30 -1.18 5.13
CA LEU A 14 -6.06 -0.22 4.07
C LEU A 14 -6.68 1.09 4.50
N GLN A 15 -5.87 2.14 4.53
CA GLN A 15 -6.34 3.46 4.90
C GLN A 15 -5.99 4.43 3.79
N VAL A 16 -6.97 5.23 3.38
CA VAL A 16 -6.76 6.21 2.31
C VAL A 16 -7.30 7.53 2.81
N ASP A 17 -6.47 8.55 2.74
CA ASP A 17 -6.85 9.90 3.13
C ASP A 17 -6.80 10.79 1.91
N TYR A 18 -7.89 11.46 1.64
CA TYR A 18 -7.96 12.42 0.55
C TYR A 18 -7.75 13.80 1.14
N LEU A 19 -6.59 14.37 0.87
CA LEU A 19 -6.21 15.63 1.51
C LEU A 19 -6.66 16.83 0.72
N ARG A 20 -6.73 16.70 -0.61
CA ARG A 20 -7.21 17.78 -1.46
C ARG A 20 -7.62 17.17 -2.81
N PRO A 21 -8.44 17.87 -3.57
CA PRO A 21 -8.86 17.36 -4.87
C PRO A 21 -7.67 17.14 -5.78
N THR A 22 -7.75 16.08 -6.58
CA THR A 22 -6.73 15.79 -7.57
C THR A 22 -7.12 16.49 -8.86
N PRO A 23 -6.30 17.42 -9.35
CA PRO A 23 -6.67 18.14 -10.58
C PRO A 23 -6.56 17.24 -11.79
N LEU A 24 -7.42 17.51 -12.76
CA LEU A 24 -7.41 16.82 -14.03
C LEU A 24 -6.39 17.48 -14.94
N GLY A 25 -5.77 16.68 -15.81
CA GLY A 25 -4.85 17.22 -16.78
C GLY A 25 -3.51 17.65 -16.23
N THR A 26 -3.24 17.33 -14.98
CA THR A 26 -1.98 17.66 -14.35
C THR A 26 -1.19 16.38 -14.17
N ALA A 27 0.11 16.46 -14.35
CA ALA A 27 0.98 15.31 -14.12
C ALA A 27 0.94 14.96 -12.63
N LEU A 28 0.75 13.67 -12.37
CA LEU A 28 0.68 13.19 -11.01
C LEU A 28 1.95 12.41 -10.70
N GLU A 29 2.40 12.52 -9.47
CA GLU A 29 3.54 11.78 -9.01
C GLU A 29 3.10 10.82 -7.93
N VAL A 30 3.43 9.53 -8.11
CA VAL A 30 3.09 8.51 -7.14
C VAL A 30 4.38 8.04 -6.51
N ARG A 31 4.43 8.05 -5.19
CA ARG A 31 5.59 7.58 -4.46
C ARG A 31 5.16 6.53 -3.47
N GLY A 32 5.86 5.42 -3.44
CA GLY A 32 5.63 4.37 -2.48
C GLY A 32 6.81 4.27 -1.53
N ARG A 33 6.52 3.83 -0.32
CA ARG A 33 7.54 3.73 0.69
C ARG A 33 7.22 2.57 1.61
N VAL A 34 8.20 1.72 1.87
CA VAL A 34 8.05 0.67 2.85
C VAL A 34 8.37 1.25 4.20
N GLU A 35 7.39 1.27 5.10
CA GLU A 35 7.57 1.87 6.39
C GLU A 35 8.11 0.89 7.41
N GLU A 36 7.72 -0.38 7.28
CA GLU A 36 8.15 -1.37 8.24
C GLU A 36 8.13 -2.73 7.60
N ILE A 37 9.16 -3.52 7.84
CA ILE A 37 9.20 -4.90 7.42
C ILE A 37 9.45 -5.74 8.65
N GLY A 38 8.43 -6.52 9.03
CA GLY A 38 8.54 -7.45 10.13
C GLY A 38 8.58 -8.86 9.60
N ARG A 39 8.61 -9.82 10.50
CA ARG A 39 8.62 -11.20 10.09
C ARG A 39 7.38 -11.58 9.33
N ARG A 40 6.24 -11.08 9.76
CA ARG A 40 4.96 -11.47 9.17
C ARG A 40 4.12 -10.27 8.80
N LYS A 41 4.71 -9.08 8.78
CA LYS A 41 3.97 -7.88 8.54
C LYS A 41 4.81 -6.91 7.72
N VAL A 42 4.17 -6.30 6.75
CA VAL A 42 4.80 -5.26 5.94
C VAL A 42 3.84 -4.09 5.91
N ILE A 43 4.36 -2.90 6.19
CA ILE A 43 3.58 -1.68 6.12
C ILE A 43 4.14 -0.83 5.01
N VAL A 44 3.28 -0.47 4.08
CA VAL A 44 3.66 0.33 2.92
C VAL A 44 2.77 1.56 2.89
N SER A 45 3.38 2.70 2.67
CA SER A 45 2.63 3.92 2.46
C SER A 45 2.89 4.42 1.05
N ALA A 46 1.94 5.17 0.53
CA ALA A 46 2.05 5.75 -0.79
C ALA A 46 1.38 7.10 -0.80
N THR A 47 1.89 7.99 -1.64
CA THR A 47 1.30 9.30 -1.80
C THR A 47 1.14 9.58 -3.28
N VAL A 48 0.08 10.33 -3.60
CA VAL A 48 -0.13 10.86 -4.93
C VAL A 48 -0.05 12.37 -4.80
N SER A 49 0.86 12.97 -5.56
CA SER A 49 1.09 14.41 -5.49
C SER A 49 0.80 15.05 -6.84
N ALA A 50 0.31 16.26 -6.80
CA ALA A 50 0.10 17.08 -7.99
C ALA A 50 0.75 18.43 -7.72
N GLU A 51 1.62 18.84 -8.64
CA GLU A 51 2.28 20.15 -8.54
C GLU A 51 2.98 20.34 -7.21
N GLY A 52 3.60 19.28 -6.72
CA GLY A 52 4.36 19.36 -5.48
C GLY A 52 3.55 19.23 -4.21
N GLU A 53 2.24 19.04 -4.32
CA GLU A 53 1.39 18.95 -3.15
C GLU A 53 0.74 17.58 -3.08
N VAL A 54 0.74 16.99 -1.90
CA VAL A 54 0.17 15.67 -1.70
C VAL A 54 -1.35 15.79 -1.71
N CYS A 55 -1.98 15.05 -2.62
CA CYS A 55 -3.43 15.04 -2.73
C CYS A 55 -4.05 13.83 -2.03
N VAL A 56 -3.37 12.70 -2.09
CA VAL A 56 -3.89 11.46 -1.52
C VAL A 56 -2.76 10.77 -0.79
N ARG A 57 -3.08 10.23 0.36
CA ARG A 57 -2.13 9.42 1.12
C ARG A 57 -2.78 8.08 1.44
N GLY A 58 -2.04 7.01 1.19
CA GLY A 58 -2.53 5.68 1.47
C GLY A 58 -1.56 4.91 2.34
N ARG A 59 -2.08 4.00 3.11
CA ARG A 59 -1.28 3.14 3.94
C ARG A 59 -1.88 1.75 3.93
N VAL A 60 -1.05 0.76 3.65
CA VAL A 60 -1.47 -0.62 3.58
C VAL A 60 -0.67 -1.41 4.59
N VAL A 61 -1.37 -2.19 5.39
CA VAL A 61 -0.73 -3.14 6.29
C VAL A 61 -1.03 -4.52 5.74
N ALA A 62 0.00 -5.24 5.34
CA ALA A 62 -0.13 -6.59 4.83
C ALA A 62 0.50 -7.54 5.83
N VAL A 63 -0.17 -8.64 6.10
CA VAL A 63 0.34 -9.64 7.02
C VAL A 63 0.48 -10.95 6.28
N GLN A 64 1.50 -11.70 6.66
CA GLN A 64 1.72 -13.01 6.11
C GLN A 64 0.75 -13.99 6.75
N MET A 65 0.07 -14.74 5.91
CA MET A 65 -0.86 -15.73 6.41
C MET A 65 -0.09 -17.00 6.73
N PRO A 66 -0.19 -17.50 7.97
CA PRO A 66 0.45 -18.77 8.30
C PRO A 66 -0.16 -19.92 7.50
N GLU A 67 0.68 -20.88 7.20
CA GLU A 67 0.25 -21.98 6.35
C GLU A 67 -0.91 -22.76 6.96
N HIS A 68 -0.87 -22.95 8.26
CA HIS A 68 -1.91 -23.73 8.91
C HIS A 68 -3.25 -23.03 8.99
N MET A 69 -3.31 -21.76 8.62
CA MET A 69 -4.56 -21.01 8.61
C MET A 69 -5.14 -20.90 7.22
N MET A 70 -4.50 -21.50 6.24
CA MET A 70 -5.03 -21.46 4.90
C MET A 70 -6.04 -22.57 4.73
N PRO A 71 -7.11 -22.31 3.97
CA PRO A 71 -8.08 -23.36 3.70
C PRO A 71 -7.50 -24.44 2.83
#